data_b77ee6c9ee6d6813f13fe3b527c98283
#
_entry.id   b77ee6c9ee6d6813f13fe3b527c98283
#
_cell.length_a   1.000
_cell.length_b   1.000
_cell.length_c   1.000
_cell.angle_alpha   90.00
_cell.angle_beta   90.00
_cell.angle_gamma   90.00
#
_symmetry.space_group_name_H-M   'P 1'
#
loop_
_entity.id
_entity.type
_entity.pdbx_description
1 polymer ?
#
loop_
_entity_poly.entity_id
_entity_poly.type
_entity_poly.pdbx_seq_one_letter_code
_entity_poly.pdbx_strand_id
1 'polypeptide(L)'
;MPREQVNKLLHRFYEPLVLLYVLDPTQGDHVREEANRLPLDITSSKELRRRLVSALAYICDFEKGGDSFTAIFVTQGPLTYYIACNKGPRSKTLSFLRKILDHLEKVYDRDEKQRAKARGKILAECVKFSNKRLKAYWSFLRNVLVRCEETLKDGPGSKAFSALKQGLIESSPDLLTLCYHCYKLLRSPVLNFVRERASLANAQTNRRNPFAEVKHFVGRLAFHVKMVDVLIVAAVRLPSLFQDPQIGPVEGPLEQIKAPALRQKTRLGGIVNRMVRSGNPEMLAELNARLAVLDRTFQVEDLVRRTYEAKTMEPRVHAELILLEYYYQHRADLELFENDRYIGTSKPACYCCSLYMHEHPAAFDQSASHQRIYLNWLPPATLANGPTSASLLTSHSQRMLNRMTELIRTRTIEQIRTQSARRPKNFDSTTGDTFSIHNVVPLQQVQEVPEPQARDYDSSDHDSTPEGDEDEFISDLATKLEASSDEKQADSEEVQTPLEVLNCFPSRSKHSLSN
;
A
#
# COMPACT_ATOMS: atom_id res chain seq x y z
N MET A 1 -25.66 18.95 -2.21
CA MET A 1 -25.12 19.91 -3.23
C MET A 1 -25.56 19.48 -4.63
N PRO A 2 -25.88 20.40 -5.54
CA PRO A 2 -26.13 20.08 -6.93
C PRO A 2 -24.92 19.36 -7.56
N ARG A 3 -25.15 18.40 -8.47
CA ARG A 3 -24.12 17.60 -9.15
C ARG A 3 -23.01 18.43 -9.81
N GLU A 4 -23.37 19.60 -10.33
CA GLU A 4 -22.42 20.53 -10.94
C GLU A 4 -21.42 21.12 -9.91
N GLN A 5 -21.87 21.43 -8.70
CA GLN A 5 -21.00 21.94 -7.63
C GLN A 5 -20.04 20.86 -7.13
N VAL A 6 -20.51 19.60 -7.05
CA VAL A 6 -19.66 18.46 -6.72
C VAL A 6 -18.56 18.30 -7.76
N ASN A 7 -18.92 18.36 -9.05
CA ASN A 7 -17.94 18.28 -10.13
C ASN A 7 -16.90 19.42 -10.07
N LYS A 8 -17.33 20.65 -9.77
CA LYS A 8 -16.40 21.78 -9.61
C LYS A 8 -15.43 21.55 -8.45
N LEU A 9 -15.92 21.03 -7.32
CA LEU A 9 -15.11 20.72 -6.14
C LEU A 9 -14.08 19.62 -6.44
N LEU A 10 -14.51 18.54 -7.10
CA LEU A 10 -13.63 17.45 -7.52
C LEU A 10 -12.55 17.94 -8.50
N HIS A 11 -12.89 18.78 -9.48
CA HIS A 11 -11.86 19.37 -10.37
C HIS A 11 -10.82 20.17 -9.59
N ARG A 12 -11.25 20.98 -8.61
CA ARG A 12 -10.33 21.77 -7.78
C ARG A 12 -9.40 20.89 -6.95
N PHE A 13 -9.84 19.71 -6.59
CA PHE A 13 -9.05 18.73 -5.85
C PHE A 13 -8.10 17.94 -6.76
N TYR A 14 -8.62 17.39 -7.87
CA TYR A 14 -7.83 16.52 -8.74
C TYR A 14 -6.76 17.25 -9.57
N GLU A 15 -6.99 18.50 -9.98
CA GLU A 15 -6.00 19.23 -10.78
C GLU A 15 -4.64 19.34 -10.10
N PRO A 16 -4.51 19.85 -8.85
CA PRO A 16 -3.23 19.86 -8.16
C PRO A 16 -2.74 18.45 -7.79
N LEU A 17 -3.65 17.51 -7.50
CA LEU A 17 -3.28 16.13 -7.17
C LEU A 17 -2.64 15.41 -8.36
N VAL A 18 -3.21 15.55 -9.56
CA VAL A 18 -2.65 14.95 -10.79
C VAL A 18 -1.30 15.59 -11.13
N LEU A 19 -1.18 16.91 -10.99
CA LEU A 19 0.10 17.59 -11.20
C LEU A 19 1.16 17.10 -10.21
N LEU A 20 0.81 17.00 -8.92
CA LEU A 20 1.70 16.47 -7.89
C LEU A 20 2.12 15.02 -8.18
N TYR A 21 1.17 14.17 -8.60
CA TYR A 21 1.43 12.78 -9.00
C TYR A 21 2.39 12.69 -10.19
N VAL A 22 2.22 13.54 -11.19
CA VAL A 22 3.08 13.56 -12.39
C VAL A 22 4.49 14.05 -12.03
N LEU A 23 4.61 15.05 -11.17
CA LEU A 23 5.90 15.54 -10.70
C LEU A 23 6.61 14.48 -9.85
N ASP A 24 5.98 13.98 -8.79
CA ASP A 24 6.48 12.89 -7.97
C ASP A 24 5.30 12.06 -7.40
N PRO A 25 5.14 10.79 -7.82
CA PRO A 25 4.03 9.95 -7.36
C PRO A 25 4.13 9.51 -5.90
N THR A 26 5.24 9.83 -5.20
CA THR A 26 5.49 9.47 -3.80
C THR A 26 5.87 10.71 -2.99
N GLN A 27 5.11 11.01 -1.96
CA GLN A 27 5.25 12.22 -1.16
C GLN A 27 6.01 11.98 0.16
N GLY A 28 7.29 11.64 0.04
CA GLY A 28 8.18 11.37 1.17
C GLY A 28 8.41 9.88 1.42
N ASP A 29 9.03 9.59 2.56
CA ASP A 29 9.32 8.22 3.00
C ASP A 29 8.10 7.54 3.61
N HIS A 30 8.20 6.22 3.78
CA HIS A 30 7.19 5.47 4.50
C HIS A 30 7.02 5.97 5.94
N VAL A 31 5.80 6.34 6.30
CA VAL A 31 5.41 6.54 7.71
C VAL A 31 5.20 5.16 8.32
N ARG A 32 5.95 4.85 9.38
CA ARG A 32 5.95 3.53 10.05
C ARG A 32 5.27 3.64 11.40
N GLU A 33 4.56 2.58 11.77
CA GLU A 33 4.09 2.42 13.15
C GLU A 33 5.24 1.96 14.04
N GLU A 34 5.53 2.68 15.10
CA GLU A 34 6.60 2.33 16.06
C GLU A 34 6.32 1.02 16.77
N ALA A 35 5.06 0.77 17.12
CA ALA A 35 4.60 -0.47 17.74
C ALA A 35 5.02 -1.74 16.99
N ASN A 36 5.10 -1.67 15.66
CA ASN A 36 5.51 -2.81 14.83
C ASN A 36 7.00 -3.18 14.95
N ARG A 37 7.79 -2.41 15.68
CA ARG A 37 9.22 -2.69 15.90
C ARG A 37 9.48 -3.54 17.13
N LEU A 38 8.55 -3.57 18.09
CA LEU A 38 8.72 -4.33 19.33
C LEU A 38 8.47 -5.83 19.12
N PRO A 39 9.19 -6.71 19.84
CA PRO A 39 8.89 -8.12 19.93
C PRO A 39 7.49 -8.37 20.46
N LEU A 40 6.88 -9.49 20.06
CA LEU A 40 5.50 -9.81 20.45
C LEU A 40 5.34 -10.10 21.95
N ASP A 41 6.37 -10.63 22.58
CA ASP A 41 6.39 -10.98 24.02
C ASP A 41 6.36 -9.75 24.94
N ILE A 42 7.00 -8.67 24.55
CA ILE A 42 7.06 -7.41 25.32
C ILE A 42 6.08 -6.33 24.82
N THR A 43 5.32 -6.62 23.78
CA THR A 43 4.32 -5.70 23.22
C THR A 43 3.19 -5.47 24.23
N SER A 44 2.79 -4.22 24.46
CA SER A 44 1.64 -3.88 25.32
C SER A 44 0.33 -4.46 24.77
N SER A 45 -0.69 -4.61 25.64
CA SER A 45 -2.01 -5.12 25.23
C SER A 45 -2.65 -4.25 24.15
N LYS A 46 -2.54 -2.93 24.27
CA LYS A 46 -3.02 -1.98 23.25
C LYS A 46 -2.36 -2.18 21.90
N GLU A 47 -1.03 -2.27 21.88
CA GLU A 47 -0.28 -2.49 20.65
C GLU A 47 -0.52 -3.87 20.05
N LEU A 48 -0.63 -4.90 20.88
CA LEU A 48 -0.94 -6.26 20.44
C LEU A 48 -2.33 -6.32 19.81
N ARG A 49 -3.33 -5.64 20.37
CA ARG A 49 -4.67 -5.50 19.80
C ARG A 49 -4.61 -4.81 18.42
N ARG A 50 -3.87 -3.72 18.27
CA ARG A 50 -3.68 -3.05 16.99
C ARG A 50 -3.03 -3.95 15.94
N ARG A 51 -2.02 -4.72 16.34
CA ARG A 51 -1.40 -5.74 15.48
C ARG A 51 -2.37 -6.85 15.10
N LEU A 52 -3.20 -7.32 16.06
CA LEU A 52 -4.25 -8.30 15.79
C LEU A 52 -5.21 -7.81 14.70
N VAL A 53 -5.74 -6.59 14.86
CA VAL A 53 -6.70 -6.03 13.91
C VAL A 53 -6.08 -5.85 12.52
N SER A 54 -4.82 -5.39 12.47
CA SER A 54 -4.05 -5.29 11.21
C SER A 54 -3.76 -6.66 10.60
N ALA A 55 -3.47 -7.68 11.42
CA ALA A 55 -3.25 -9.05 10.95
C ALA A 55 -4.53 -9.67 10.38
N LEU A 56 -5.68 -9.47 11.03
CA LEU A 56 -6.99 -9.90 10.51
C LEU A 56 -7.30 -9.22 9.18
N ALA A 57 -7.08 -7.90 9.07
CA ALA A 57 -7.25 -7.17 7.82
C ALA A 57 -6.32 -7.73 6.72
N TYR A 58 -5.05 -8.03 7.05
CA TYR A 58 -4.07 -8.55 6.11
C TYR A 58 -4.46 -9.92 5.54
N ILE A 59 -4.91 -10.87 6.38
CA ILE A 59 -5.29 -12.21 5.92
C ILE A 59 -6.58 -12.21 5.10
N CYS A 60 -7.44 -11.19 5.29
CA CYS A 60 -8.65 -11.00 4.51
C CYS A 60 -8.41 -10.37 3.13
N ASP A 61 -7.25 -9.76 2.88
CA ASP A 61 -6.84 -9.21 1.57
C ASP A 61 -6.23 -10.34 0.71
N PHE A 62 -7.05 -11.02 -0.09
CA PHE A 62 -6.70 -12.27 -0.76
C PHE A 62 -6.23 -12.12 -2.21
N GLU A 63 -6.44 -10.96 -2.84
CA GLU A 63 -6.06 -10.69 -4.24
C GLU A 63 -4.89 -9.71 -4.33
N LYS A 64 -4.11 -9.82 -5.41
CA LYS A 64 -3.16 -8.77 -5.76
C LYS A 64 -3.92 -7.57 -6.33
N GLY A 65 -3.47 -6.35 -6.02
CA GLY A 65 -4.13 -5.11 -6.43
C GLY A 65 -4.77 -4.40 -5.25
N GLY A 66 -5.80 -3.63 -5.50
CA GLY A 66 -6.47 -2.81 -4.47
C GLY A 66 -7.90 -3.24 -4.17
N ASP A 67 -8.48 -4.18 -4.91
CA ASP A 67 -9.90 -4.50 -4.82
C ASP A 67 -10.27 -5.18 -3.52
N SER A 68 -9.46 -6.14 -3.07
CA SER A 68 -9.63 -6.84 -1.79
C SER A 68 -8.93 -6.17 -0.61
N PHE A 69 -8.39 -4.94 -0.80
CA PHE A 69 -7.84 -4.17 0.32
C PHE A 69 -8.86 -4.08 1.43
N THR A 70 -8.47 -4.48 2.64
CA THR A 70 -9.37 -4.64 3.79
C THR A 70 -8.95 -3.74 4.93
N ALA A 71 -9.93 -3.18 5.60
CA ALA A 71 -9.80 -2.44 6.85
C ALA A 71 -10.73 -3.05 7.92
N ILE A 72 -10.32 -3.02 9.18
CA ILE A 72 -11.08 -3.53 10.32
C ILE A 72 -10.92 -2.60 11.53
N PHE A 73 -12.00 -2.37 12.30
CA PHE A 73 -11.94 -1.88 13.67
C PHE A 73 -12.82 -2.74 14.60
N VAL A 74 -12.66 -2.62 15.91
CA VAL A 74 -13.36 -3.44 16.90
C VAL A 74 -14.10 -2.59 17.89
N THR A 75 -15.35 -2.99 18.21
CA THR A 75 -16.18 -2.39 19.26
C THR A 75 -16.41 -3.38 20.40
N GLN A 76 -16.86 -2.86 21.56
CA GLN A 76 -17.34 -3.63 22.69
C GLN A 76 -18.85 -3.42 22.86
N GLY A 77 -19.52 -4.31 23.55
CA GLY A 77 -20.94 -4.25 23.92
C GLY A 77 -21.98 -4.25 22.78
N PRO A 78 -22.06 -5.21 21.85
CA PRO A 78 -21.37 -6.50 21.73
C PRO A 78 -19.98 -6.40 21.04
N LEU A 79 -19.13 -7.38 21.29
CA LEU A 79 -17.84 -7.49 20.61
C LEU A 79 -18.05 -7.67 19.11
N THR A 80 -17.73 -6.65 18.32
CA THR A 80 -17.97 -6.67 16.87
C THR A 80 -16.73 -6.23 16.10
N TYR A 81 -16.33 -7.04 15.13
CA TYR A 81 -15.31 -6.71 14.14
C TYR A 81 -15.99 -6.08 12.91
N TYR A 82 -15.95 -4.76 12.79
CA TYR A 82 -16.43 -4.07 11.60
C TYR A 82 -15.39 -4.15 10.50
N ILE A 83 -15.82 -4.62 9.33
CA ILE A 83 -14.95 -4.88 8.17
C ILE A 83 -15.46 -4.15 6.92
N ALA A 84 -14.57 -3.46 6.23
CA ALA A 84 -14.80 -2.93 4.89
C ALA A 84 -13.72 -3.39 3.91
N CYS A 85 -14.10 -3.47 2.64
CA CYS A 85 -13.16 -3.71 1.53
C CYS A 85 -13.39 -2.67 0.42
N ASN A 86 -12.36 -2.38 -0.38
CA ASN A 86 -12.45 -1.35 -1.44
C ASN A 86 -13.55 -1.62 -2.48
N LYS A 87 -13.89 -2.88 -2.76
CA LYS A 87 -15.03 -3.28 -3.60
C LYS A 87 -16.16 -3.96 -2.80
N GLY A 88 -16.29 -3.62 -1.51
CA GLY A 88 -17.21 -4.26 -0.58
C GLY A 88 -16.72 -5.61 -0.03
N PRO A 89 -17.12 -5.98 1.19
CA PRO A 89 -16.75 -7.24 1.81
C PRO A 89 -17.51 -8.40 1.16
N ARG A 90 -16.81 -9.26 0.40
CA ARG A 90 -17.44 -10.42 -0.26
C ARG A 90 -17.81 -11.50 0.75
N SER A 91 -18.88 -12.26 0.48
CA SER A 91 -19.35 -13.36 1.35
C SER A 91 -18.24 -14.33 1.73
N LYS A 92 -17.33 -14.67 0.77
CA LYS A 92 -16.17 -15.53 1.04
C LYS A 92 -15.20 -14.92 2.07
N THR A 93 -15.03 -13.59 2.08
CA THR A 93 -14.17 -12.89 3.05
C THR A 93 -14.79 -12.94 4.45
N LEU A 94 -16.08 -12.72 4.56
CA LEU A 94 -16.81 -12.79 5.83
C LEU A 94 -16.79 -14.22 6.40
N SER A 95 -17.06 -15.23 5.56
CA SER A 95 -16.98 -16.64 5.96
C SER A 95 -15.57 -17.06 6.37
N PHE A 96 -14.56 -16.57 5.65
CA PHE A 96 -13.17 -16.82 6.00
C PHE A 96 -12.80 -16.17 7.34
N LEU A 97 -13.15 -14.90 7.55
CA LEU A 97 -12.89 -14.20 8.82
C LEU A 97 -13.59 -14.91 9.98
N ARG A 98 -14.85 -15.33 9.85
CA ARG A 98 -15.57 -16.11 10.86
C ARG A 98 -14.81 -17.38 11.20
N LYS A 99 -14.43 -18.16 10.20
CA LYS A 99 -13.67 -19.40 10.38
C LYS A 99 -12.35 -19.18 11.15
N ILE A 100 -11.65 -18.09 10.86
CA ILE A 100 -10.40 -17.77 11.57
C ILE A 100 -10.69 -17.38 13.03
N LEU A 101 -11.68 -16.54 13.29
CA LEU A 101 -12.08 -16.16 14.64
C LEU A 101 -12.48 -17.38 15.48
N ASP A 102 -13.30 -18.30 14.92
CA ASP A 102 -13.70 -19.57 15.57
C ASP A 102 -12.50 -20.48 15.89
N HIS A 103 -11.44 -20.44 15.07
CA HIS A 103 -10.21 -21.18 15.38
C HIS A 103 -9.41 -20.50 16.49
N LEU A 104 -9.36 -19.17 16.52
CA LEU A 104 -8.60 -18.38 17.50
C LEU A 104 -9.25 -18.43 18.88
N GLU A 105 -10.57 -18.41 18.98
CA GLU A 105 -11.33 -18.58 20.22
C GLU A 105 -10.88 -19.83 21.01
N LYS A 106 -10.59 -20.90 20.30
CA LYS A 106 -10.19 -22.20 20.89
C LYS A 106 -8.69 -22.31 21.22
N VAL A 107 -7.91 -21.25 21.04
CA VAL A 107 -6.44 -21.29 21.23
C VAL A 107 -6.05 -21.07 22.69
N TYR A 108 -6.80 -20.26 23.42
CA TYR A 108 -6.45 -19.84 24.79
C TYR A 108 -6.23 -21.02 25.73
N ASP A 109 -7.17 -21.98 25.77
CA ASP A 109 -7.16 -23.12 26.69
C ASP A 109 -6.24 -24.27 26.23
N ARG A 110 -5.50 -24.12 25.13
CA ARG A 110 -4.66 -25.18 24.56
C ARG A 110 -3.24 -25.18 25.13
N ASP A 111 -2.67 -26.38 25.25
CA ASP A 111 -1.25 -26.55 25.49
C ASP A 111 -0.39 -26.11 24.28
N GLU A 112 0.92 -26.06 24.44
CA GLU A 112 1.84 -25.57 23.40
C GLU A 112 1.79 -26.43 22.13
N LYS A 113 1.70 -27.74 22.22
CA LYS A 113 1.61 -28.66 21.08
C LYS A 113 0.31 -28.45 20.30
N GLN A 114 -0.79 -28.27 21.01
CA GLN A 114 -2.09 -27.99 20.42
C GLN A 114 -2.11 -26.58 19.76
N ARG A 115 -1.45 -25.57 20.36
CA ARG A 115 -1.27 -24.24 19.79
C ARG A 115 -0.44 -24.29 18.50
N ALA A 116 0.64 -25.06 18.47
CA ALA A 116 1.45 -25.27 17.27
C ALA A 116 0.63 -25.91 16.13
N LYS A 117 -0.21 -26.90 16.45
CA LYS A 117 -1.13 -27.52 15.47
C LYS A 117 -2.17 -26.53 14.97
N ALA A 118 -2.77 -25.72 15.85
CA ALA A 118 -3.71 -24.69 15.48
C ALA A 118 -3.07 -23.63 14.56
N ARG A 119 -1.85 -23.20 14.90
CA ARG A 119 -1.04 -22.30 14.07
C ARG A 119 -0.84 -22.83 12.65
N GLY A 120 -0.43 -24.10 12.52
CA GLY A 120 -0.25 -24.73 11.21
C GLY A 120 -1.55 -24.77 10.40
N LYS A 121 -2.67 -25.12 11.04
CA LYS A 121 -4.00 -25.13 10.39
C LYS A 121 -4.43 -23.75 9.93
N ILE A 122 -4.32 -22.74 10.79
CA ILE A 122 -4.68 -21.35 10.44
C ILE A 122 -3.80 -20.85 9.29
N LEU A 123 -2.50 -21.14 9.31
CA LEU A 123 -1.60 -20.73 8.22
C LEU A 123 -1.97 -21.39 6.89
N ALA A 124 -2.28 -22.68 6.89
CA ALA A 124 -2.71 -23.39 5.69
C ALA A 124 -4.00 -22.77 5.08
N GLU A 125 -4.96 -22.43 5.95
CA GLU A 125 -6.19 -21.74 5.51
C GLU A 125 -5.89 -20.34 4.93
N CYS A 126 -5.00 -19.56 5.56
CA CYS A 126 -4.59 -18.24 5.06
C CYS A 126 -3.88 -18.33 3.70
N VAL A 127 -2.98 -19.30 3.53
CA VAL A 127 -2.26 -19.54 2.26
C VAL A 127 -3.24 -19.97 1.17
N LYS A 128 -4.17 -20.88 1.49
CA LYS A 128 -5.22 -21.33 0.55
C LYS A 128 -6.10 -20.16 0.12
N PHE A 129 -6.56 -19.32 1.05
CA PHE A 129 -7.40 -18.16 0.76
C PHE A 129 -6.68 -17.11 -0.09
N SER A 130 -5.38 -16.89 0.15
CA SER A 130 -4.54 -15.93 -0.57
C SER A 130 -3.78 -16.54 -1.77
N ASN A 131 -4.18 -17.71 -2.29
CA ASN A 131 -3.43 -18.47 -3.32
C ASN A 131 -3.09 -17.61 -4.54
N LYS A 132 -4.08 -16.93 -5.13
CA LYS A 132 -3.87 -16.06 -6.31
C LYS A 132 -2.82 -14.98 -6.03
N ARG A 133 -2.90 -14.31 -4.88
CA ARG A 133 -1.96 -13.26 -4.46
C ARG A 133 -0.54 -13.81 -4.27
N LEU A 134 -0.40 -14.96 -3.61
CA LEU A 134 0.90 -15.58 -3.36
C LEU A 134 1.57 -16.08 -4.65
N LYS A 135 0.79 -16.68 -5.59
CA LYS A 135 1.28 -17.05 -6.90
C LYS A 135 1.81 -15.84 -7.68
N ALA A 136 1.11 -14.71 -7.64
CA ALA A 136 1.59 -13.48 -8.26
C ALA A 136 2.90 -12.99 -7.64
N TYR A 137 3.04 -12.99 -6.30
CA TYR A 137 4.29 -12.60 -5.64
C TYR A 137 5.44 -13.53 -6.00
N TRP A 138 5.18 -14.84 -6.08
CA TRP A 138 6.19 -15.80 -6.53
C TRP A 138 6.62 -15.55 -7.99
N SER A 139 5.68 -15.30 -8.88
CA SER A 139 6.00 -14.98 -10.28
C SER A 139 6.93 -13.78 -10.39
N PHE A 140 6.63 -12.68 -9.67
CA PHE A 140 7.51 -11.51 -9.64
C PHE A 140 8.87 -11.81 -9.03
N LEU A 141 8.92 -12.51 -7.89
CA LEU A 141 10.17 -12.89 -7.25
C LEU A 141 11.05 -13.70 -8.19
N ARG A 142 10.48 -14.70 -8.87
CA ARG A 142 11.20 -15.54 -9.83
C ARG A 142 11.86 -14.73 -10.94
N ASN A 143 11.14 -13.77 -11.52
CA ASN A 143 11.67 -12.91 -12.58
C ASN A 143 12.80 -11.99 -12.08
N VAL A 144 12.66 -11.48 -10.88
CA VAL A 144 13.69 -10.61 -10.28
C VAL A 144 14.93 -11.37 -9.86
N LEU A 145 14.79 -12.63 -9.42
CA LEU A 145 15.94 -13.48 -9.07
C LEU A 145 16.87 -13.70 -10.28
N VAL A 146 16.32 -13.86 -11.48
CA VAL A 146 17.12 -13.96 -12.71
C VAL A 146 17.92 -12.69 -12.95
N ARG A 147 17.28 -11.52 -12.85
CA ARG A 147 17.96 -10.22 -13.02
C ARG A 147 19.07 -9.97 -11.99
N CYS A 148 18.88 -10.41 -10.74
CA CYS A 148 19.92 -10.31 -9.71
C CYS A 148 21.11 -11.21 -10.04
N GLU A 149 20.87 -12.44 -10.50
CA GLU A 149 21.93 -13.39 -10.88
C GLU A 149 22.74 -12.85 -12.06
N GLU A 150 22.10 -12.31 -13.09
CA GLU A 150 22.76 -11.61 -14.19
C GLU A 150 23.62 -10.42 -13.73
N THR A 151 23.16 -9.68 -12.72
CA THR A 151 23.90 -8.55 -12.13
C THR A 151 25.13 -9.03 -11.34
N LEU A 152 25.03 -10.16 -10.65
CA LEU A 152 26.14 -10.70 -9.84
C LEU A 152 27.20 -11.37 -10.71
N LYS A 153 26.82 -12.01 -11.81
CA LYS A 153 27.73 -12.85 -12.64
C LYS A 153 28.56 -13.78 -11.73
N ASP A 154 29.87 -13.76 -11.84
CA ASP A 154 30.81 -14.55 -11.02
C ASP A 154 31.38 -13.78 -9.82
N GLY A 155 30.77 -12.65 -9.50
CA GLY A 155 31.22 -11.79 -8.42
C GLY A 155 30.96 -12.34 -7.00
N PRO A 156 31.45 -11.61 -5.96
CA PRO A 156 31.26 -12.01 -4.58
C PRO A 156 29.78 -12.19 -4.24
N GLY A 157 29.45 -13.32 -3.61
CA GLY A 157 28.09 -13.67 -3.22
C GLY A 157 27.27 -14.42 -4.26
N SER A 158 27.76 -14.59 -5.51
CA SER A 158 27.07 -15.29 -6.59
C SER A 158 26.64 -16.70 -6.18
N LYS A 159 27.55 -17.52 -5.62
CA LYS A 159 27.25 -18.90 -5.17
C LYS A 159 26.15 -18.93 -4.10
N ALA A 160 26.22 -18.04 -3.09
CA ALA A 160 25.24 -17.98 -2.03
C ALA A 160 23.87 -17.53 -2.57
N PHE A 161 23.86 -16.60 -3.53
CA PHE A 161 22.64 -16.15 -4.17
C PHE A 161 22.01 -17.24 -5.07
N SER A 162 22.82 -17.99 -5.81
CA SER A 162 22.35 -19.14 -6.63
C SER A 162 21.76 -20.23 -5.74
N ALA A 163 22.35 -20.53 -4.57
CA ALA A 163 21.77 -21.45 -3.60
C ALA A 163 20.43 -20.96 -3.04
N LEU A 164 20.30 -19.64 -2.73
CA LEU A 164 19.03 -19.03 -2.33
C LEU A 164 17.96 -19.19 -3.42
N LYS A 165 18.29 -18.87 -4.68
CA LYS A 165 17.40 -19.02 -5.83
C LYS A 165 16.94 -20.46 -5.98
N GLN A 166 17.86 -21.43 -5.92
CA GLN A 166 17.56 -22.84 -6.05
C GLN A 166 16.61 -23.32 -4.94
N GLY A 167 16.89 -22.99 -3.66
CA GLY A 167 16.03 -23.37 -2.54
C GLY A 167 14.61 -22.77 -2.62
N LEU A 168 14.47 -21.54 -3.17
CA LEU A 168 13.15 -20.96 -3.43
C LEU A 168 12.40 -21.67 -4.56
N ILE A 169 13.11 -22.10 -5.61
CA ILE A 169 12.52 -22.86 -6.73
C ILE A 169 12.04 -24.23 -6.23
N GLU A 170 12.85 -24.95 -5.46
CA GLU A 170 12.51 -26.26 -4.90
C GLU A 170 11.30 -26.19 -3.95
N SER A 171 11.14 -25.09 -3.23
CA SER A 171 10.01 -24.86 -2.33
C SER A 171 8.73 -24.41 -3.03
N SER A 172 8.81 -23.97 -4.29
CA SER A 172 7.72 -23.28 -4.98
C SER A 172 6.52 -24.14 -5.38
N PRO A 173 6.63 -25.46 -5.54
CA PRO A 173 5.47 -26.30 -5.86
C PRO A 173 4.38 -26.24 -4.78
N ASP A 174 4.79 -26.10 -3.51
CA ASP A 174 3.86 -25.89 -2.39
C ASP A 174 4.01 -24.47 -1.80
N LEU A 175 2.95 -23.67 -1.91
CA LEU A 175 2.96 -22.29 -1.42
C LEU A 175 3.13 -22.18 0.10
N LEU A 176 2.68 -23.17 0.86
CA LEU A 176 2.87 -23.20 2.31
C LEU A 176 4.36 -23.36 2.65
N THR A 177 5.01 -24.33 2.02
CA THR A 177 6.46 -24.57 2.12
C THR A 177 7.25 -23.35 1.66
N LEU A 178 6.87 -22.72 0.54
CA LEU A 178 7.50 -21.50 0.06
C LEU A 178 7.40 -20.34 1.06
N CYS A 179 6.22 -20.12 1.66
CA CYS A 179 6.03 -19.08 2.67
C CYS A 179 6.91 -19.34 3.91
N TYR A 180 7.00 -20.58 4.38
CA TYR A 180 7.90 -20.94 5.47
C TYR A 180 9.37 -20.78 5.12
N HIS A 181 9.77 -21.17 3.90
CA HIS A 181 11.14 -20.99 3.43
C HIS A 181 11.48 -19.49 3.40
N CYS A 182 10.64 -18.65 2.80
CA CYS A 182 10.81 -17.20 2.82
C CYS A 182 10.90 -16.65 4.26
N TYR A 183 10.10 -17.17 5.18
CA TYR A 183 10.14 -16.76 6.59
C TYR A 183 11.48 -17.11 7.26
N LYS A 184 12.01 -18.33 7.03
CA LYS A 184 13.34 -18.74 7.51
C LYS A 184 14.45 -17.87 6.90
N LEU A 185 14.35 -17.54 5.62
CA LEU A 185 15.31 -16.68 4.92
C LEU A 185 15.43 -15.28 5.52
N LEU A 186 14.38 -14.74 6.17
CA LEU A 186 14.46 -13.42 6.79
C LEU A 186 15.59 -13.28 7.83
N ARG A 187 16.06 -14.40 8.39
CA ARG A 187 17.15 -14.46 9.38
C ARG A 187 18.46 -15.02 8.81
N SER A 188 18.49 -15.34 7.52
CA SER A 188 19.66 -15.95 6.90
C SER A 188 20.74 -14.90 6.54
N PRO A 189 22.03 -15.28 6.61
CA PRO A 189 23.13 -14.41 6.16
C PRO A 189 23.00 -13.99 4.69
N VAL A 190 22.47 -14.87 3.83
CA VAL A 190 22.31 -14.55 2.41
C VAL A 190 21.27 -13.43 2.19
N LEU A 191 20.24 -13.33 3.02
CA LEU A 191 19.30 -12.21 2.92
C LEU A 191 19.92 -10.91 3.47
N ASN A 192 20.88 -10.96 4.37
CA ASN A 192 21.65 -9.78 4.77
C ASN A 192 22.48 -9.25 3.60
N PHE A 193 23.14 -10.13 2.83
CA PHE A 193 23.80 -9.76 1.59
C PHE A 193 22.83 -9.09 0.59
N VAL A 194 21.63 -9.62 0.40
CA VAL A 194 20.60 -9.00 -0.45
C VAL A 194 20.21 -7.60 0.08
N ARG A 195 20.08 -7.42 1.40
CA ARG A 195 19.77 -6.12 2.03
C ARG A 195 20.88 -5.08 1.81
N GLU A 196 22.12 -5.50 1.94
CA GLU A 196 23.28 -4.64 1.68
C GLU A 196 23.31 -4.18 0.21
N ARG A 197 23.13 -5.11 -0.73
CA ARG A 197 23.02 -4.78 -2.16
C ARG A 197 21.81 -3.89 -2.47
N ALA A 198 20.69 -4.09 -1.79
CA ALA A 198 19.49 -3.26 -1.93
C ALA A 198 19.70 -1.82 -1.43
N SER A 199 20.59 -1.62 -0.45
CA SER A 199 20.91 -0.28 0.09
C SER A 199 21.88 0.51 -0.80
N LEU A 200 22.63 -0.17 -1.67
CA LEU A 200 23.51 0.48 -2.65
C LEU A 200 22.62 1.13 -3.72
N ALA A 201 22.22 2.37 -3.49
CA ALA A 201 21.40 3.12 -4.43
C ALA A 201 22.17 3.35 -5.73
N ASN A 202 21.69 2.86 -6.84
CA ASN A 202 22.08 3.36 -8.15
C ASN A 202 21.49 4.76 -8.31
N ALA A 203 22.22 5.78 -7.89
CA ALA A 203 21.81 7.17 -8.02
C ALA A 203 21.59 7.62 -9.50
N GLN A 204 22.02 6.79 -10.45
CA GLN A 204 22.01 7.12 -11.88
C GLN A 204 20.87 6.51 -12.69
N THR A 205 20.11 5.55 -12.14
CA THR A 205 19.00 4.94 -12.88
C THR A 205 17.69 5.12 -12.14
N ASN A 206 16.65 5.59 -12.84
CA ASN A 206 15.25 5.64 -12.35
C ASN A 206 14.65 4.23 -12.12
N ARG A 207 15.41 3.16 -12.34
CA ARG A 207 14.96 1.77 -12.15
C ARG A 207 15.15 1.35 -10.69
N ARG A 208 14.21 0.59 -10.17
CA ARG A 208 14.35 -0.03 -8.84
C ARG A 208 15.52 -1.01 -8.84
N ASN A 209 16.29 -0.98 -7.77
CA ASN A 209 17.35 -1.97 -7.52
C ASN A 209 16.71 -3.38 -7.42
N PRO A 210 17.12 -4.37 -8.26
CA PRO A 210 16.51 -5.70 -8.26
C PRO A 210 16.66 -6.42 -6.91
N PHE A 211 17.72 -6.17 -6.15
CA PHE A 211 17.88 -6.72 -4.79
C PHE A 211 16.85 -6.15 -3.81
N ALA A 212 16.44 -4.90 -3.97
CA ALA A 212 15.35 -4.32 -3.19
C ALA A 212 14.00 -5.01 -3.50
N GLU A 213 13.77 -5.39 -4.75
CA GLU A 213 12.60 -6.17 -5.16
C GLU A 213 12.64 -7.60 -4.59
N VAL A 214 13.79 -8.30 -4.62
CA VAL A 214 13.95 -9.62 -3.96
C VAL A 214 13.62 -9.52 -2.48
N LYS A 215 14.24 -8.57 -1.75
CA LYS A 215 13.93 -8.29 -0.34
C LYS A 215 12.43 -8.09 -0.12
N HIS A 216 11.80 -7.28 -0.97
CA HIS A 216 10.38 -6.98 -0.88
C HIS A 216 9.50 -8.23 -1.05
N PHE A 217 9.69 -9.02 -2.12
CA PHE A 217 8.83 -10.18 -2.39
C PHE A 217 9.08 -11.35 -1.44
N VAL A 218 10.32 -11.59 -1.00
CA VAL A 218 10.61 -12.55 0.08
C VAL A 218 9.85 -12.12 1.36
N GLY A 219 9.88 -10.83 1.71
CA GLY A 219 9.11 -10.28 2.81
C GLY A 219 7.60 -10.49 2.65
N ARG A 220 7.06 -10.30 1.45
CA ARG A 220 5.61 -10.49 1.16
C ARG A 220 5.16 -11.94 1.32
N LEU A 221 5.96 -12.90 0.84
CA LEU A 221 5.67 -14.33 1.01
C LEU A 221 5.80 -14.77 2.48
N ALA A 222 6.80 -14.30 3.19
CA ALA A 222 7.00 -14.58 4.61
C ALA A 222 5.93 -13.97 5.53
N PHE A 223 5.23 -12.93 5.08
CA PHE A 223 4.38 -12.10 5.94
C PHE A 223 3.14 -12.84 6.45
N HIS A 224 2.63 -13.85 5.71
CA HIS A 224 1.53 -14.69 6.15
C HIS A 224 1.89 -15.46 7.44
N VAL A 225 3.11 -16.00 7.51
CA VAL A 225 3.61 -16.68 8.70
C VAL A 225 3.65 -15.72 9.89
N LYS A 226 4.20 -14.52 9.69
CA LYS A 226 4.26 -13.49 10.74
C LYS A 226 2.88 -13.08 11.24
N MET A 227 1.92 -12.89 10.33
CA MET A 227 0.57 -12.48 10.72
C MET A 227 -0.12 -13.57 11.54
N VAL A 228 0.05 -14.84 11.17
CA VAL A 228 -0.48 -15.95 11.96
C VAL A 228 0.18 -16.02 13.34
N ASP A 229 1.48 -15.73 13.47
CA ASP A 229 2.14 -15.63 14.78
C ASP A 229 1.50 -14.55 15.66
N VAL A 230 1.21 -13.37 15.09
CA VAL A 230 0.47 -12.30 15.78
C VAL A 230 -0.91 -12.78 16.24
N LEU A 231 -1.66 -13.46 15.37
CA LEU A 231 -3.00 -14.00 15.70
C LEU A 231 -2.95 -14.97 16.86
N ILE A 232 -2.00 -15.91 16.88
CA ILE A 232 -1.86 -16.90 17.96
C ILE A 232 -1.47 -16.24 19.28
N VAL A 233 -0.49 -15.30 19.26
CA VAL A 233 -0.08 -14.60 20.48
C VAL A 233 -1.23 -13.74 21.02
N ALA A 234 -1.97 -13.08 20.15
CA ALA A 234 -3.13 -12.29 20.56
C ALA A 234 -4.25 -13.16 21.14
N ALA A 235 -4.53 -14.33 20.57
CA ALA A 235 -5.54 -15.26 21.10
C ALA A 235 -5.18 -15.78 22.50
N VAL A 236 -3.89 -15.94 22.80
CA VAL A 236 -3.43 -16.35 24.14
C VAL A 236 -3.47 -15.20 25.13
N ARG A 237 -3.06 -13.98 24.72
CA ARG A 237 -2.88 -12.86 25.65
C ARG A 237 -4.10 -11.95 25.79
N LEU A 238 -5.01 -11.98 24.82
CA LEU A 238 -6.20 -11.13 24.75
C LEU A 238 -7.46 -11.98 24.48
N PRO A 239 -7.76 -13.01 25.30
CA PRO A 239 -8.84 -13.96 25.02
C PRO A 239 -10.21 -13.30 24.94
N SER A 240 -10.45 -12.19 25.64
CA SER A 240 -11.70 -11.42 25.59
C SER A 240 -12.06 -10.92 24.18
N LEU A 241 -11.08 -10.75 23.28
CA LEU A 241 -11.30 -10.37 21.90
C LEU A 241 -11.82 -11.50 20.99
N PHE A 242 -12.00 -12.71 21.54
CA PHE A 242 -12.44 -13.89 20.78
C PHE A 242 -13.68 -14.56 21.38
N GLN A 243 -14.28 -13.97 22.42
CA GLN A 243 -15.48 -14.50 23.07
C GLN A 243 -16.72 -14.03 22.29
N ASP A 244 -17.36 -14.94 21.59
CA ASP A 244 -18.56 -14.71 20.76
C ASP A 244 -18.48 -13.44 19.86
N PRO A 245 -17.42 -13.31 19.05
CA PRO A 245 -17.22 -12.14 18.24
C PRO A 245 -18.26 -12.05 17.10
N GLN A 246 -18.87 -10.88 16.91
CA GLN A 246 -19.72 -10.58 15.77
C GLN A 246 -18.90 -10.03 14.62
N ILE A 247 -19.41 -10.13 13.38
CA ILE A 247 -18.82 -9.50 12.20
C ILE A 247 -19.85 -8.53 11.62
N GLY A 248 -19.47 -7.25 11.57
CA GLY A 248 -20.26 -6.16 11.00
C GLY A 248 -19.70 -5.75 9.62
N PRO A 249 -20.25 -6.26 8.50
CA PRO A 249 -19.81 -5.80 7.18
C PRO A 249 -20.28 -4.36 6.94
N VAL A 250 -19.35 -3.52 6.44
CA VAL A 250 -19.65 -2.13 6.08
C VAL A 250 -19.39 -1.95 4.59
N GLU A 251 -20.47 -1.63 3.87
CA GLU A 251 -20.41 -1.39 2.42
C GLU A 251 -19.98 0.04 2.12
N GLY A 252 -19.24 0.20 1.03
CA GLY A 252 -18.92 1.50 0.49
C GLY A 252 -20.11 2.17 -0.20
N PRO A 253 -19.97 3.42 -0.66
CA PRO A 253 -20.99 4.13 -1.41
C PRO A 253 -21.42 3.34 -2.66
N LEU A 254 -22.73 3.20 -2.87
CA LEU A 254 -23.30 2.51 -4.03
C LEU A 254 -23.10 3.27 -5.34
N GLU A 255 -23.08 4.61 -5.30
CA GLU A 255 -22.85 5.44 -6.48
C GLU A 255 -21.36 5.66 -6.71
N GLN A 256 -20.89 5.26 -7.88
CA GLN A 256 -19.55 5.58 -8.34
C GLN A 256 -19.53 7.00 -8.94
N ILE A 257 -18.81 7.91 -8.30
CA ILE A 257 -18.52 9.22 -8.87
C ILE A 257 -17.41 9.06 -9.90
N LYS A 258 -17.68 9.49 -11.14
CA LYS A 258 -16.66 9.43 -12.20
C LYS A 258 -15.52 10.42 -11.90
N ALA A 259 -14.30 10.03 -12.25
CA ALA A 259 -13.17 10.95 -12.25
C ALA A 259 -13.48 12.18 -13.11
N PRO A 260 -12.99 13.37 -12.71
CA PRO A 260 -13.13 14.56 -13.54
C PRO A 260 -12.47 14.36 -14.90
N ALA A 261 -13.19 14.66 -15.98
CA ALA A 261 -12.63 14.60 -17.33
C ALA A 261 -11.61 15.72 -17.57
N LEU A 262 -10.69 15.49 -18.52
CA LEU A 262 -9.80 16.52 -19.02
C LEU A 262 -10.61 17.68 -19.59
N ARG A 263 -10.34 18.90 -19.18
CA ARG A 263 -10.95 20.12 -19.71
C ARG A 263 -9.92 20.97 -20.43
N GLN A 264 -10.38 21.81 -21.34
CA GLN A 264 -9.50 22.75 -22.07
C GLN A 264 -8.65 23.65 -21.15
N LYS A 265 -9.17 23.95 -19.94
CA LYS A 265 -8.49 24.72 -18.89
C LYS A 265 -7.54 23.90 -18.02
N THR A 266 -7.45 22.58 -18.20
CA THR A 266 -6.61 21.67 -17.42
C THR A 266 -5.16 21.59 -17.98
N ARG A 267 -4.69 22.63 -18.66
CA ARG A 267 -3.28 22.81 -19.05
C ARG A 267 -2.46 23.28 -17.85
N LEU A 268 -1.14 23.03 -17.86
CA LEU A 268 -0.24 23.37 -16.76
C LEU A 268 -0.42 24.80 -16.24
N GLY A 269 -0.35 25.81 -17.11
CA GLY A 269 -0.56 27.19 -16.71
C GLY A 269 -1.94 27.46 -16.11
N GLY A 270 -2.99 26.78 -16.63
CA GLY A 270 -4.33 26.88 -16.07
C GLY A 270 -4.46 26.27 -14.68
N ILE A 271 -3.78 25.13 -14.40
CA ILE A 271 -3.72 24.50 -13.09
C ILE A 271 -3.01 25.43 -12.10
N VAL A 272 -1.81 25.92 -12.45
CA VAL A 272 -1.02 26.81 -11.59
C VAL A 272 -1.77 28.11 -11.28
N ASN A 273 -2.42 28.73 -12.27
CA ASN A 273 -3.25 29.93 -12.05
C ASN A 273 -4.36 29.71 -11.02
N ARG A 274 -4.96 28.50 -10.98
CA ARG A 274 -5.99 28.18 -9.99
C ARG A 274 -5.43 27.77 -8.64
N MET A 275 -4.16 27.36 -8.58
CA MET A 275 -3.47 27.03 -7.32
C MET A 275 -3.01 28.29 -6.58
N VAL A 276 -2.50 29.28 -7.30
CA VAL A 276 -2.06 30.54 -6.72
C VAL A 276 -3.27 31.39 -6.37
N ARG A 277 -3.32 31.91 -5.14
CA ARG A 277 -4.40 32.84 -4.72
C ARG A 277 -4.33 34.11 -5.56
N SER A 278 -5.50 34.64 -5.94
CA SER A 278 -5.62 35.88 -6.68
C SER A 278 -4.85 36.99 -5.98
N GLY A 279 -3.89 37.62 -6.67
CA GLY A 279 -3.13 38.76 -6.14
C GLY A 279 -1.63 38.53 -5.91
N ASN A 280 -1.06 37.37 -6.31
CA ASN A 280 0.40 37.19 -6.26
C ASN A 280 0.99 36.88 -7.66
N PRO A 281 1.12 37.91 -8.53
CA PRO A 281 1.63 37.75 -9.89
C PRO A 281 3.10 37.31 -9.95
N GLU A 282 3.91 37.71 -8.98
CA GLU A 282 5.32 37.32 -8.90
C GLU A 282 5.48 35.82 -8.64
N MET A 283 4.73 35.28 -7.68
CA MET A 283 4.70 33.85 -7.39
C MET A 283 4.19 33.06 -8.61
N LEU A 284 3.19 33.58 -9.30
CA LEU A 284 2.65 32.95 -10.51
C LEU A 284 3.72 32.90 -11.62
N ALA A 285 4.43 34.00 -11.84
CA ALA A 285 5.51 34.07 -12.83
C ALA A 285 6.66 33.12 -12.47
N GLU A 286 7.07 33.07 -11.18
CA GLU A 286 8.09 32.15 -10.68
C GLU A 286 7.69 30.69 -10.97
N LEU A 287 6.49 30.29 -10.59
CA LEU A 287 6.04 28.90 -10.74
C LEU A 287 5.92 28.50 -12.19
N ASN A 288 5.40 29.37 -13.06
CA ASN A 288 5.32 29.11 -14.50
C ASN A 288 6.71 28.97 -15.13
N ALA A 289 7.68 29.81 -14.76
CA ALA A 289 9.06 29.71 -15.25
C ALA A 289 9.71 28.37 -14.85
N ARG A 290 9.57 27.97 -13.57
CA ARG A 290 10.10 26.69 -13.08
C ARG A 290 9.42 25.50 -13.74
N LEU A 291 8.10 25.54 -13.87
CA LEU A 291 7.33 24.48 -14.50
C LEU A 291 7.67 24.34 -15.99
N ALA A 292 7.97 25.41 -16.70
CA ALA A 292 8.44 25.36 -18.08
C ALA A 292 9.81 24.65 -18.21
N VAL A 293 10.69 24.76 -17.20
CA VAL A 293 11.93 23.99 -17.15
C VAL A 293 11.65 22.51 -16.91
N LEU A 294 10.79 22.21 -15.95
CA LEU A 294 10.39 20.82 -15.64
C LEU A 294 9.68 20.16 -16.83
N ASP A 295 8.86 20.92 -17.55
CA ASP A 295 8.13 20.41 -18.72
C ASP A 295 9.08 20.04 -19.87
N ARG A 296 10.08 20.89 -20.15
CA ARG A 296 11.12 20.59 -21.15
C ARG A 296 11.92 19.32 -20.79
N THR A 297 12.17 19.10 -19.50
CA THR A 297 12.98 17.96 -19.05
C THR A 297 12.18 16.67 -18.94
N PHE A 298 10.94 16.75 -18.46
CA PHE A 298 10.14 15.58 -18.07
C PHE A 298 8.81 15.44 -18.83
N GLN A 299 8.52 16.33 -19.80
CA GLN A 299 7.27 16.34 -20.58
C GLN A 299 6.01 16.36 -19.68
N VAL A 300 6.01 17.23 -18.68
CA VAL A 300 4.98 17.28 -17.61
C VAL A 300 3.58 17.52 -18.20
N GLU A 301 3.42 18.43 -19.20
CA GLU A 301 2.14 18.69 -19.86
C GLU A 301 1.57 17.42 -20.51
N ASP A 302 2.41 16.70 -21.25
CA ASP A 302 2.02 15.46 -21.91
C ASP A 302 1.68 14.34 -20.90
N LEU A 303 2.46 14.23 -19.84
CA LEU A 303 2.18 13.28 -18.76
C LEU A 303 0.87 13.59 -18.02
N VAL A 304 0.55 14.87 -17.76
CA VAL A 304 -0.74 15.27 -17.18
C VAL A 304 -1.87 14.89 -18.14
N ARG A 305 -1.75 15.18 -19.44
CA ARG A 305 -2.74 14.82 -20.45
C ARG A 305 -2.97 13.30 -20.49
N ARG A 306 -1.91 12.49 -20.63
CA ARG A 306 -1.99 11.04 -20.65
C ARG A 306 -2.62 10.48 -19.38
N THR A 307 -2.32 11.08 -18.22
CA THR A 307 -2.89 10.67 -16.94
C THR A 307 -4.41 10.83 -16.91
N TYR A 308 -4.94 11.92 -17.45
CA TYR A 308 -6.39 12.14 -17.56
C TYR A 308 -7.06 11.28 -18.64
N GLU A 309 -6.34 10.98 -19.73
CA GLU A 309 -6.84 10.16 -20.85
C GLU A 309 -6.81 8.65 -20.53
N ALA A 310 -6.02 8.25 -19.53
CA ALA A 310 -5.96 6.86 -19.11
C ALA A 310 -7.33 6.37 -18.60
N LYS A 311 -7.91 5.37 -19.28
CA LYS A 311 -9.20 4.76 -18.91
C LYS A 311 -9.18 4.06 -17.55
N THR A 312 -8.01 3.94 -16.93
CA THR A 312 -7.77 3.23 -15.65
C THR A 312 -8.15 4.04 -14.41
N MET A 313 -8.60 5.31 -14.55
CA MET A 313 -9.05 6.11 -13.40
C MET A 313 -10.48 5.75 -13.02
N GLU A 314 -10.64 4.74 -12.20
CA GLU A 314 -11.89 4.38 -11.52
C GLU A 314 -11.82 4.77 -10.05
N PRO A 315 -12.16 6.02 -9.70
CA PRO A 315 -12.08 6.48 -8.32
C PRO A 315 -13.03 5.72 -7.41
N ARG A 316 -12.51 5.34 -6.25
CA ARG A 316 -13.29 4.67 -5.21
C ARG A 316 -12.91 5.19 -3.82
N VAL A 317 -13.83 5.05 -2.89
CA VAL A 317 -13.53 5.28 -1.47
C VAL A 317 -12.74 4.08 -0.96
N HIS A 318 -11.63 4.34 -0.30
CA HIS A 318 -10.81 3.27 0.27
C HIS A 318 -11.41 2.76 1.59
N ALA A 319 -11.19 1.48 1.89
CA ALA A 319 -11.87 0.76 2.97
C ALA A 319 -11.65 1.39 4.36
N GLU A 320 -10.45 1.92 4.64
CA GLU A 320 -10.18 2.63 5.89
C GLU A 320 -11.03 3.88 6.07
N LEU A 321 -11.35 4.58 4.98
CA LEU A 321 -12.21 5.77 5.03
C LEU A 321 -13.69 5.39 5.12
N ILE A 322 -14.09 4.27 4.52
CA ILE A 322 -15.45 3.73 4.68
C ILE A 322 -15.73 3.47 6.16
N LEU A 323 -14.78 2.81 6.85
CA LEU A 323 -14.92 2.52 8.29
C LEU A 323 -14.85 3.77 9.15
N LEU A 324 -13.96 4.71 8.83
CA LEU A 324 -13.82 5.97 9.56
C LEU A 324 -15.13 6.77 9.54
N GLU A 325 -15.73 6.93 8.36
CA GLU A 325 -17.00 7.63 8.20
C GLU A 325 -18.17 6.86 8.84
N TYR A 326 -18.19 5.53 8.71
CA TYR A 326 -19.18 4.70 9.36
C TYR A 326 -19.15 4.91 10.88
N TYR A 327 -17.98 4.79 11.51
CA TYR A 327 -17.83 5.08 12.93
C TYR A 327 -18.27 6.50 13.27
N TYR A 328 -17.83 7.51 12.50
CA TYR A 328 -18.17 8.90 12.78
C TYR A 328 -19.66 9.20 12.75
N GLN A 329 -20.39 8.55 11.86
CA GLN A 329 -21.86 8.66 11.75
C GLN A 329 -22.58 7.96 12.90
N HIS A 330 -22.06 6.83 13.37
CA HIS A 330 -22.69 5.99 14.41
C HIS A 330 -21.99 6.10 15.78
N ARG A 331 -21.17 7.12 15.97
CA ARG A 331 -20.34 7.27 17.19
C ARG A 331 -21.11 7.41 18.51
N ALA A 332 -22.41 7.69 18.45
CA ALA A 332 -23.28 7.71 19.62
C ALA A 332 -23.65 6.28 20.08
N ASP A 333 -23.65 5.33 19.15
CA ASP A 333 -24.10 3.95 19.37
C ASP A 333 -22.94 2.95 19.38
N LEU A 334 -21.75 3.35 18.90
CA LEU A 334 -20.58 2.49 18.78
C LEU A 334 -19.53 2.84 19.85
N GLU A 335 -19.29 1.93 20.74
CA GLU A 335 -18.21 2.01 21.72
C GLU A 335 -16.99 1.22 21.22
N LEU A 336 -15.88 1.93 20.96
CA LEU A 336 -14.63 1.28 20.54
C LEU A 336 -14.04 0.45 21.68
N PHE A 337 -13.50 -0.71 21.38
CA PHE A 337 -12.88 -1.58 22.37
C PHE A 337 -11.76 -0.85 23.11
N GLU A 338 -11.92 -0.68 24.45
CA GLU A 338 -11.05 0.13 25.31
C GLU A 338 -10.79 1.55 24.78
N ASN A 339 -11.75 2.17 24.10
CA ASN A 339 -11.66 3.50 23.50
C ASN A 339 -10.48 3.66 22.51
N ASP A 340 -9.95 2.55 21.93
CA ASP A 340 -8.82 2.61 21.01
C ASP A 340 -9.27 3.03 19.60
N ARG A 341 -8.99 4.27 19.26
CA ARG A 341 -9.32 4.88 17.96
C ARG A 341 -8.31 4.42 16.89
N TYR A 342 -8.41 3.17 16.51
CA TYR A 342 -7.51 2.55 15.54
C TYR A 342 -8.26 1.73 14.49
N ILE A 343 -7.85 1.86 13.23
CA ILE A 343 -8.32 1.07 12.10
C ILE A 343 -7.12 0.27 11.58
N GLY A 344 -7.16 -1.06 11.73
CA GLY A 344 -6.17 -1.94 11.13
C GLY A 344 -6.42 -2.11 9.64
N THR A 345 -5.35 -2.07 8.85
CA THR A 345 -5.41 -2.16 7.39
C THR A 345 -4.50 -3.25 6.84
N SER A 346 -4.89 -3.83 5.71
CA SER A 346 -4.12 -4.91 5.07
C SER A 346 -2.78 -4.45 4.47
N LYS A 347 -2.65 -3.17 4.20
CA LYS A 347 -1.45 -2.47 3.70
C LYS A 347 -1.40 -1.06 4.30
N PRO A 348 -0.24 -0.41 4.35
CA PRO A 348 -0.16 1.00 4.74
C PRO A 348 -1.10 1.88 3.90
N ALA A 349 -1.61 2.94 4.51
CA ALA A 349 -2.50 3.89 3.85
C ALA A 349 -1.81 4.62 2.69
N CYS A 350 -2.57 5.01 1.67
CA CYS A 350 -2.05 5.89 0.62
C CYS A 350 -1.95 7.35 1.11
N TYR A 351 -1.28 8.19 0.34
CA TYR A 351 -1.10 9.61 0.66
C TYR A 351 -2.42 10.32 0.97
N CYS A 352 -3.43 10.16 0.10
CA CYS A 352 -4.74 10.82 0.31
C CYS A 352 -5.49 10.29 1.53
N CYS A 353 -5.44 8.98 1.81
CA CYS A 353 -6.05 8.41 3.02
C CYS A 353 -5.35 8.90 4.28
N SER A 354 -4.01 8.96 4.26
CA SER A 354 -3.21 9.50 5.36
C SER A 354 -3.57 10.95 5.66
N LEU A 355 -3.69 11.81 4.64
CA LEU A 355 -4.14 13.20 4.81
C LEU A 355 -5.56 13.29 5.35
N TYR A 356 -6.49 12.48 4.81
CA TYR A 356 -7.87 12.48 5.24
C TYR A 356 -8.01 12.08 6.71
N MET A 357 -7.36 10.99 7.12
CA MET A 357 -7.39 10.52 8.51
C MET A 357 -6.79 11.54 9.47
N HIS A 358 -5.71 12.22 9.07
CA HIS A 358 -5.04 13.24 9.89
C HIS A 358 -5.96 14.46 10.17
N GLU A 359 -6.70 14.90 9.16
CA GLU A 359 -7.58 16.07 9.27
C GLU A 359 -8.97 15.73 9.81
N HIS A 360 -9.29 14.43 10.01
CA HIS A 360 -10.64 13.99 10.36
C HIS A 360 -10.96 14.20 11.85
N PRO A 361 -12.14 14.80 12.21
CA PRO A 361 -12.50 15.13 13.59
C PRO A 361 -12.70 13.94 14.52
N ALA A 362 -12.85 12.71 13.99
CA ALA A 362 -12.91 11.51 14.82
C ALA A 362 -11.56 11.19 15.49
N ALA A 363 -10.47 11.84 15.06
CA ALA A 363 -9.13 11.75 15.65
C ALA A 363 -8.65 10.32 15.88
N PHE A 364 -8.77 9.47 14.83
CA PHE A 364 -8.18 8.15 14.85
C PHE A 364 -6.65 8.25 14.74
N ASP A 365 -5.96 7.37 15.44
CA ASP A 365 -4.51 7.27 15.36
C ASP A 365 -4.10 6.92 13.93
N GLN A 366 -3.08 7.60 13.43
CA GLN A 366 -2.62 7.43 12.07
C GLN A 366 -1.96 6.06 11.91
N SER A 367 -2.51 5.24 11.00
CA SER A 367 -1.87 4.01 10.57
C SER A 367 -0.62 4.29 9.73
N ALA A 368 0.22 3.26 9.52
CA ALA A 368 1.35 3.35 8.60
C ALA A 368 0.90 3.86 7.22
N SER A 369 1.77 4.63 6.55
CA SER A 369 1.50 5.12 5.20
C SER A 369 2.71 4.90 4.28
N HIS A 370 2.45 4.46 3.05
CA HIS A 370 3.48 4.34 2.01
C HIS A 370 3.68 5.64 1.21
N GLN A 371 2.94 6.70 1.50
CA GLN A 371 3.02 8.05 0.91
C GLN A 371 2.89 8.10 -0.63
N ARG A 372 2.39 7.02 -1.27
CA ARG A 372 2.11 7.04 -2.71
C ARG A 372 0.74 7.68 -2.97
N ILE A 373 0.68 8.50 -4.01
CA ILE A 373 -0.57 9.05 -4.53
C ILE A 373 -1.24 7.98 -5.39
N TYR A 374 -2.50 7.68 -5.07
CA TYR A 374 -3.40 6.88 -5.93
C TYR A 374 -4.48 7.78 -6.50
N LEU A 375 -4.51 7.94 -7.82
CA LEU A 375 -5.51 8.77 -8.50
C LEU A 375 -6.91 8.11 -8.52
N ASN A 376 -6.98 6.81 -8.22
CA ASN A 376 -8.24 6.08 -8.02
C ASN A 376 -8.88 6.35 -6.64
N TRP A 377 -8.36 7.31 -5.89
CA TRP A 377 -8.91 7.71 -4.61
C TRP A 377 -10.12 8.64 -4.77
N LEU A 378 -11.16 8.41 -3.98
CA LEU A 378 -12.33 9.27 -3.90
C LEU A 378 -12.59 9.68 -2.44
N PRO A 379 -12.97 10.94 -2.17
CA PRO A 379 -13.42 11.31 -0.84
C PRO A 379 -14.70 10.53 -0.49
N PRO A 380 -14.88 10.12 0.78
CA PRO A 380 -16.14 9.54 1.21
C PRO A 380 -17.28 10.52 0.93
N ALA A 381 -18.18 10.10 0.04
CA ALA A 381 -19.49 10.76 -0.04
C ALA A 381 -20.29 10.29 1.16
N THR A 382 -21.06 11.14 1.76
CA THR A 382 -21.98 10.69 2.79
C THR A 382 -22.84 9.58 2.24
N LEU A 383 -22.89 8.49 2.97
CA LEU A 383 -23.92 7.50 2.86
C LEU A 383 -25.25 8.18 3.24
N ALA A 384 -25.85 8.90 2.30
CA ALA A 384 -27.19 9.43 2.49
C ALA A 384 -28.13 8.23 2.52
N ASN A 385 -28.57 7.86 3.70
CA ASN A 385 -29.62 6.87 3.91
C ASN A 385 -30.92 7.39 3.30
N GLY A 386 -31.19 7.05 2.00
CA GLY A 386 -32.49 7.33 1.41
C GLY A 386 -32.49 7.49 -0.12
N PRO A 387 -33.63 7.14 -0.79
CA PRO A 387 -33.76 7.18 -2.24
C PRO A 387 -33.83 8.58 -2.87
N THR A 388 -33.63 9.64 -2.10
CA THR A 388 -33.69 11.05 -2.55
C THR A 388 -32.36 11.78 -2.34
N SER A 389 -31.22 11.14 -2.61
CA SER A 389 -29.91 11.78 -2.41
C SER A 389 -29.56 12.80 -3.50
N ALA A 390 -30.13 14.01 -3.36
CA ALA A 390 -29.63 15.19 -4.09
C ALA A 390 -28.31 15.75 -3.51
N SER A 391 -27.79 15.19 -2.42
CA SER A 391 -26.60 15.68 -1.71
C SER A 391 -25.48 14.67 -1.73
N LEU A 392 -24.73 14.65 -2.83
CA LEU A 392 -23.54 13.78 -3.02
C LEU A 392 -22.39 14.05 -2.04
N LEU A 393 -22.37 15.22 -1.40
CA LEU A 393 -21.38 15.59 -0.38
C LEU A 393 -22.05 16.38 0.74
N THR A 394 -21.80 15.99 2.00
CA THR A 394 -22.18 16.82 3.16
C THR A 394 -21.27 18.03 3.31
N SER A 395 -21.70 18.97 4.15
CA SER A 395 -20.85 20.10 4.58
C SER A 395 -19.58 19.64 5.28
N HIS A 396 -19.59 18.48 5.95
CA HIS A 396 -18.40 17.85 6.52
C HIS A 396 -17.42 17.39 5.43
N SER A 397 -17.85 16.53 4.51
CA SER A 397 -17.01 16.03 3.41
C SER A 397 -16.47 17.17 2.54
N GLN A 398 -17.25 18.23 2.34
CA GLN A 398 -16.80 19.43 1.63
C GLN A 398 -15.67 20.16 2.36
N ARG A 399 -15.78 20.35 3.69
CA ARG A 399 -14.71 20.97 4.48
C ARG A 399 -13.44 20.15 4.42
N MET A 400 -13.55 18.83 4.57
CA MET A 400 -12.42 17.91 4.47
C MET A 400 -11.73 18.02 3.11
N LEU A 401 -12.49 17.97 2.03
CA LEU A 401 -11.94 18.04 0.67
C LEU A 401 -11.29 19.40 0.37
N ASN A 402 -11.87 20.51 0.88
CA ASN A 402 -11.26 21.83 0.77
C ASN A 402 -9.93 21.89 1.53
N ARG A 403 -9.87 21.36 2.76
CA ARG A 403 -8.65 21.34 3.57
C ARG A 403 -7.55 20.51 2.88
N MET A 404 -7.87 19.30 2.42
CA MET A 404 -6.95 18.48 1.66
C MET A 404 -6.47 19.17 0.38
N THR A 405 -7.37 19.87 -0.33
CA THR A 405 -7.01 20.63 -1.53
C THR A 405 -5.96 21.70 -1.24
N GLU A 406 -6.08 22.41 -0.14
CA GLU A 406 -5.08 23.41 0.27
C GLU A 406 -3.73 22.75 0.60
N LEU A 407 -3.72 21.65 1.33
CA LEU A 407 -2.49 20.90 1.64
C LEU A 407 -1.80 20.38 0.36
N ILE A 408 -2.56 19.81 -0.56
CA ILE A 408 -2.05 19.31 -1.84
C ILE A 408 -1.50 20.45 -2.70
N ARG A 409 -2.17 21.61 -2.74
CA ARG A 409 -1.68 22.80 -3.44
C ARG A 409 -0.35 23.28 -2.88
N THR A 410 -0.27 23.44 -1.56
CA THR A 410 0.97 23.83 -0.87
C THR A 410 2.09 22.88 -1.23
N ARG A 411 1.83 21.58 -1.14
CA ARG A 411 2.82 20.54 -1.48
C ARG A 411 3.22 20.55 -2.94
N THR A 412 2.28 20.79 -3.86
CA THR A 412 2.55 20.89 -5.30
C THR A 412 3.43 22.09 -5.61
N ILE A 413 3.16 23.25 -4.99
CA ILE A 413 3.98 24.46 -5.14
C ILE A 413 5.40 24.21 -4.64
N GLU A 414 5.54 23.60 -3.47
CA GLU A 414 6.84 23.21 -2.91
C GLU A 414 7.59 22.26 -3.83
N GLN A 415 6.89 21.25 -4.37
CA GLN A 415 7.47 20.29 -5.32
C GLN A 415 7.97 20.97 -6.59
N ILE A 416 7.21 21.90 -7.19
CA ILE A 416 7.65 22.68 -8.36
C ILE A 416 8.93 23.48 -8.03
N ARG A 417 9.04 24.03 -6.82
CA ARG A 417 10.19 24.84 -6.40
C ARG A 417 11.45 24.03 -6.17
N THR A 418 11.32 22.81 -5.66
CA THR A 418 12.44 22.01 -5.16
C THR A 418 12.84 20.85 -6.06
N GLN A 419 12.03 20.49 -7.03
CA GLN A 419 12.28 19.31 -7.83
C GLN A 419 13.46 19.49 -8.78
N SER A 420 14.43 18.59 -8.67
CA SER A 420 15.57 18.50 -9.58
C SER A 420 15.62 17.15 -10.33
N ALA A 421 15.01 16.10 -9.77
CA ALA A 421 14.97 14.76 -10.36
C ALA A 421 13.71 14.01 -9.94
N ARG A 422 13.30 12.99 -10.72
CA ARG A 422 12.23 12.07 -10.34
C ARG A 422 12.78 10.95 -9.47
N ARG A 423 12.10 10.65 -8.37
CA ARG A 423 12.44 9.57 -7.46
C ARG A 423 11.74 8.25 -7.86
N PRO A 424 12.35 7.08 -7.58
CA PRO A 424 11.67 5.80 -7.71
C PRO A 424 10.43 5.75 -6.80
N LYS A 425 9.36 5.09 -7.27
CA LYS A 425 8.16 4.90 -6.44
C LYS A 425 8.47 4.00 -5.24
N ASN A 426 8.02 4.37 -4.04
CA ASN A 426 8.04 3.48 -2.87
C ASN A 426 7.24 2.20 -3.15
N PHE A 427 7.57 1.11 -2.49
CA PHE A 427 6.69 -0.05 -2.46
C PHE A 427 5.37 0.31 -1.75
N ASP A 428 4.27 -0.29 -2.17
CA ASP A 428 2.96 -0.14 -1.52
C ASP A 428 2.82 -0.93 -0.21
N SER A 429 3.91 -1.51 0.24
CA SER A 429 3.97 -2.36 1.42
C SER A 429 5.33 -2.21 2.10
N THR A 430 5.30 -2.19 3.42
CA THR A 430 6.48 -2.15 4.29
C THR A 430 6.97 -3.53 4.72
N THR A 431 6.41 -4.61 4.18
CA THR A 431 6.70 -6.00 4.62
C THR A 431 8.17 -6.42 4.51
N GLY A 432 8.95 -5.77 3.66
CA GLY A 432 10.41 -5.98 3.58
C GLY A 432 11.22 -5.14 4.57
N ASP A 433 10.64 -4.07 5.13
CA ASP A 433 11.37 -3.06 5.89
C ASP A 433 11.03 -3.00 7.38
N THR A 434 9.85 -3.48 7.79
CA THR A 434 9.26 -3.15 9.11
C THR A 434 9.54 -4.13 10.23
N PHE A 435 10.26 -5.21 10.00
CA PHE A 435 10.56 -6.13 11.08
C PHE A 435 12.05 -6.20 11.35
N SER A 436 12.46 -5.51 12.41
CA SER A 436 13.68 -5.87 13.12
C SER A 436 13.49 -7.29 13.66
N ILE A 437 14.28 -8.21 13.09
CA ILE A 437 14.13 -9.66 13.33
C ILE A 437 14.70 -10.05 14.71
N HIS A 438 15.16 -9.06 15.48
CA HIS A 438 15.98 -9.37 16.64
C HIS A 438 15.26 -10.08 17.79
N ASN A 439 13.92 -10.21 17.78
CA ASN A 439 13.23 -10.79 18.93
C ASN A 439 11.91 -11.47 18.58
N VAL A 440 11.91 -12.46 17.71
CA VAL A 440 10.91 -13.53 17.82
C VAL A 440 11.56 -14.57 18.71
N VAL A 441 11.04 -14.76 19.92
CA VAL A 441 11.42 -15.89 20.79
C VAL A 441 11.36 -17.15 19.94
N PRO A 442 12.44 -17.95 19.88
CA PRO A 442 12.34 -19.25 19.26
C PRO A 442 11.34 -20.04 20.10
N LEU A 443 10.17 -20.34 19.55
CA LEU A 443 9.46 -21.53 19.97
C LEU A 443 10.47 -22.66 19.79
N GLN A 444 10.94 -23.21 20.91
CA GLN A 444 11.94 -24.27 20.94
C GLN A 444 11.61 -25.30 19.88
N GLN A 445 12.59 -25.60 19.08
CA GLN A 445 12.67 -26.60 18.00
C GLN A 445 11.38 -27.43 17.86
N VAL A 446 10.49 -26.98 16.95
CA VAL A 446 9.42 -27.85 16.48
C VAL A 446 10.11 -28.96 15.71
N GLN A 447 10.12 -30.15 16.28
CA GLN A 447 10.49 -31.37 15.59
C GLN A 447 9.75 -31.42 14.25
N GLU A 448 10.45 -31.87 13.24
CA GLU A 448 9.96 -32.03 11.89
C GLU A 448 8.56 -32.66 11.89
N VAL A 449 7.61 -31.96 11.29
CA VAL A 449 6.29 -32.51 11.03
C VAL A 449 6.48 -33.61 9.99
N PRO A 450 6.01 -34.84 10.23
CA PRO A 450 6.08 -35.92 9.25
C PRO A 450 5.39 -35.44 7.96
N GLU A 451 5.98 -35.77 6.81
CA GLU A 451 5.41 -35.52 5.50
C GLU A 451 3.97 -36.06 5.42
N PRO A 452 3.01 -35.27 4.95
CA PRO A 452 1.67 -35.78 4.69
C PRO A 452 1.74 -36.71 3.48
N GLN A 453 1.46 -37.99 3.72
CA GLN A 453 1.26 -38.97 2.65
C GLN A 453 0.23 -38.46 1.66
N ALA A 454 0.59 -38.49 0.38
CA ALA A 454 -0.28 -38.19 -0.73
C ALA A 454 -1.55 -39.06 -0.65
N ARG A 455 -2.69 -38.44 -0.46
CA ARG A 455 -3.99 -39.08 -0.71
C ARG A 455 -4.50 -38.56 -2.04
N ASP A 456 -4.69 -39.50 -2.93
CA ASP A 456 -5.38 -39.32 -4.21
C ASP A 456 -6.77 -38.69 -3.95
N TYR A 457 -7.00 -37.50 -4.51
CA TYR A 457 -8.31 -36.94 -4.64
C TYR A 457 -8.75 -37.00 -6.09
N ASP A 458 -9.74 -37.83 -6.27
CA ASP A 458 -10.51 -38.02 -7.49
C ASP A 458 -11.09 -36.68 -7.98
N SER A 459 -10.91 -36.44 -9.27
CA SER A 459 -11.31 -35.23 -9.96
C SER A 459 -12.65 -35.45 -10.65
N SER A 460 -13.72 -34.91 -10.07
CA SER A 460 -14.92 -34.66 -10.86
C SER A 460 -15.73 -33.52 -10.22
N ASP A 461 -15.61 -32.32 -10.77
CA ASP A 461 -16.72 -31.39 -10.95
C ASP A 461 -16.30 -30.28 -11.92
N HIS A 462 -16.85 -30.40 -13.13
CA HIS A 462 -16.84 -29.38 -14.16
C HIS A 462 -17.84 -28.29 -13.77
N ASP A 463 -17.35 -27.06 -13.58
CA ASP A 463 -18.17 -25.88 -13.84
C ASP A 463 -17.36 -24.86 -14.64
N SER A 464 -17.78 -24.70 -15.89
CA SER A 464 -17.16 -23.86 -16.90
C SER A 464 -17.91 -22.54 -17.02
N THR A 465 -17.31 -21.46 -16.55
CA THR A 465 -17.67 -20.10 -16.99
C THR A 465 -16.42 -19.39 -17.49
N PRO A 466 -16.46 -18.73 -18.65
CA PRO A 466 -15.30 -18.07 -19.23
C PRO A 466 -15.07 -16.71 -18.54
N GLU A 467 -14.03 -16.62 -17.74
CA GLU A 467 -13.52 -15.33 -17.23
C GLU A 467 -12.54 -14.75 -18.24
N GLY A 468 -12.88 -13.59 -18.80
CA GLY A 468 -12.03 -12.85 -19.72
C GLY A 468 -10.78 -12.29 -19.01
N ASP A 469 -9.65 -12.37 -19.72
CA ASP A 469 -8.31 -11.96 -19.30
C ASP A 469 -8.20 -10.42 -19.13
N GLU A 470 -8.46 -9.90 -17.92
CA GLU A 470 -8.12 -8.51 -17.57
C GLU A 470 -6.67 -8.34 -17.07
N ASP A 471 -5.98 -9.43 -16.72
CA ASP A 471 -4.61 -9.41 -16.18
C ASP A 471 -3.52 -9.22 -17.25
N GLU A 472 -3.80 -9.52 -18.52
CA GLU A 472 -2.87 -9.34 -19.64
C GLU A 472 -2.70 -7.87 -20.01
N PHE A 473 -3.75 -7.04 -19.80
CA PHE A 473 -3.76 -5.63 -20.18
C PHE A 473 -2.86 -4.73 -19.30
N ILE A 474 -2.70 -5.04 -18.01
CA ILE A 474 -1.86 -4.26 -17.09
C ILE A 474 -0.38 -4.62 -17.25
N SER A 475 -0.08 -5.90 -17.55
CA SER A 475 1.26 -6.36 -17.89
C SER A 475 1.73 -5.78 -19.23
N ASP A 476 0.84 -5.73 -20.21
CA ASP A 476 1.10 -5.24 -21.55
C ASP A 476 1.31 -3.71 -21.58
N LEU A 477 0.62 -2.94 -20.71
CA LEU A 477 0.81 -1.50 -20.60
C LEU A 477 2.16 -1.14 -19.94
N ALA A 478 2.61 -1.92 -18.96
CA ALA A 478 3.93 -1.76 -18.34
C ALA A 478 5.04 -2.10 -19.35
N THR A 479 4.88 -3.13 -20.13
CA THR A 479 5.83 -3.58 -21.14
C THR A 479 5.86 -2.64 -22.35
N LYS A 480 4.71 -2.15 -22.82
CA LYS A 480 4.63 -1.17 -23.92
C LYS A 480 5.16 0.22 -23.54
N LEU A 481 5.07 0.62 -22.28
CA LEU A 481 5.68 1.85 -21.78
C LEU A 481 7.21 1.72 -21.65
N GLU A 482 7.74 0.52 -21.46
CA GLU A 482 9.18 0.24 -21.43
C GLU A 482 9.74 0.10 -22.87
N ALA A 483 9.03 -0.55 -23.79
CA ALA A 483 9.46 -0.73 -25.18
C ALA A 483 9.49 0.59 -25.99
N SER A 484 8.59 1.55 -25.70
CA SER A 484 8.59 2.83 -26.40
C SER A 484 9.73 3.78 -26.00
N SER A 485 10.50 3.44 -24.94
CA SER A 485 11.72 4.16 -24.53
C SER A 485 13.00 3.64 -25.20
N ASP A 486 12.98 2.39 -25.66
CA ASP A 486 14.17 1.75 -26.23
C ASP A 486 14.32 1.93 -27.77
N GLU A 487 13.21 2.22 -28.49
CA GLU A 487 13.25 2.46 -29.95
C GLU A 487 13.78 3.85 -30.39
N LYS A 488 14.07 4.75 -29.47
CA LYS A 488 14.61 6.10 -29.80
C LYS A 488 16.10 6.29 -29.49
N GLN A 489 16.84 5.23 -29.21
CA GLN A 489 18.28 5.30 -28.90
C GLN A 489 19.23 4.74 -29.97
N ALA A 490 18.73 4.40 -31.13
CA ALA A 490 19.57 3.97 -32.25
C ALA A 490 19.52 5.01 -33.39
N ASP A 491 19.99 6.21 -33.16
CA ASP A 491 20.52 7.15 -34.15
C ASP A 491 20.61 8.54 -33.50
N SER A 492 21.73 8.87 -32.87
CA SER A 492 22.20 10.26 -32.81
C SER A 492 23.65 10.30 -32.31
N GLU A 493 24.46 10.89 -33.14
CA GLU A 493 25.84 11.33 -32.95
C GLU A 493 26.07 12.04 -31.61
N GLU A 494 27.31 11.98 -31.16
CA GLU A 494 27.88 12.70 -30.03
C GLU A 494 27.38 14.15 -29.90
N VAL A 495 26.53 14.41 -28.94
CA VAL A 495 26.28 15.75 -28.44
C VAL A 495 26.75 15.82 -26.99
N GLN A 496 27.82 16.59 -26.81
CA GLN A 496 28.40 16.95 -25.50
C GLN A 496 27.33 17.45 -24.53
N THR A 497 27.33 16.89 -23.35
CA THR A 497 26.46 17.27 -22.24
C THR A 497 26.71 18.70 -21.79
N PRO A 498 25.70 19.56 -21.65
CA PRO A 498 25.86 20.89 -21.04
C PRO A 498 25.76 20.77 -19.51
N LEU A 499 26.85 20.34 -18.86
CA LEU A 499 26.96 20.31 -17.39
C LEU A 499 27.61 21.59 -16.81
N GLU A 500 27.90 22.59 -17.65
CA GLU A 500 28.65 23.80 -17.22
C GLU A 500 27.80 25.07 -17.00
N VAL A 501 26.48 25.05 -17.10
CA VAL A 501 25.68 26.30 -17.01
C VAL A 501 25.04 26.52 -15.63
N LEU A 502 25.26 25.65 -14.63
CA LEU A 502 24.63 25.78 -13.30
C LEU A 502 25.55 26.32 -12.19
N ASN A 503 26.79 26.76 -12.51
CA ASN A 503 27.72 27.27 -11.51
C ASN A 503 27.87 28.81 -11.47
N CYS A 504 26.92 29.57 -11.97
CA CYS A 504 26.96 31.04 -11.88
C CYS A 504 25.89 31.59 -10.91
N PHE A 505 26.06 31.35 -9.60
CA PHE A 505 25.54 32.24 -8.57
C PHE A 505 26.65 32.60 -7.58
N PRO A 506 26.88 33.90 -7.30
CA PRO A 506 27.98 34.34 -6.43
C PRO A 506 27.71 33.98 -4.97
N SER A 507 28.69 33.35 -4.35
CA SER A 507 28.81 33.14 -2.91
C SER A 507 28.77 34.49 -2.17
N ARG A 508 27.75 34.72 -1.34
CA ARG A 508 27.79 35.83 -0.36
C ARG A 508 28.78 35.51 0.74
N SER A 509 29.84 36.31 0.76
CA SER A 509 30.83 36.40 1.80
C SER A 509 30.21 36.66 3.18
N LYS A 510 30.59 35.83 4.16
CA LYS A 510 30.37 36.11 5.58
C LYS A 510 31.19 37.31 5.99
N HIS A 511 30.57 38.43 6.36
CA HIS A 511 31.18 39.46 7.18
C HIS A 511 30.97 39.09 8.66
N SER A 512 32.08 38.79 9.31
CA SER A 512 32.23 38.80 10.74
C SER A 512 32.12 40.24 11.24
N LEU A 513 31.24 40.52 12.15
CA LEU A 513 31.28 41.70 13.02
C LEU A 513 31.67 41.24 14.41
N SER A 514 32.92 41.55 14.77
CA SER A 514 33.35 41.71 16.14
C SER A 514 33.02 43.15 16.58
N ASN A 515 32.21 43.30 17.59
CA ASN A 515 32.32 44.09 18.82
C ASN A 515 30.96 44.09 19.54
#